data_a27e5c7be8f4c8b50d407547da2b2a23
#
_entry.id   a27e5c7be8f4c8b50d407547da2b2a23
#
_cell.length_a   1.000
_cell.length_b   1.000
_cell.length_c   1.000
_cell.angle_alpha   90.00
_cell.angle_beta   90.00
_cell.angle_gamma   90.00
#
_symmetry.space_group_name_H-M   'P 1'
#
loop_
_entity.id
_entity.type
_entity.pdbx_description
1 polymer ?
#
loop_
_entity_poly.entity_id
_entity_poly.type
_entity_poly.pdbx_seq_one_letter_code
_entity_poly.pdbx_strand_id
1 'polypeptide(L)'
;MSQSKKPSESTEVMPISGLLETLGFSNPSLRCAVRKIIETAGYTNPRKTNIAVDKAKFVQIYIKTNFRLVCSEECDAASGKKRTKSSLRVRADKCEFCNGSDQNRLVAKMAKNLSDRGLSEILIIGGSTQSANTLNRLLKSCKINLKIIEGTKRTNLKMAKLLCRNADLVVIWGATQLDHTVSKVFNIAAEPGTKVPVARPGLKALANAVNIHLRSD
;
A
#
# COMPACT_ATOMS: atom_id res chain seq x y z
N MET A 1 -19.84 42.17 -48.28
CA MET A 1 -19.49 40.82 -47.82
C MET A 1 -18.93 40.93 -46.39
N SER A 2 -19.79 40.66 -45.43
CA SER A 2 -19.44 40.78 -44.00
C SER A 2 -18.86 39.43 -43.51
N GLN A 3 -17.57 39.40 -43.14
CA GLN A 3 -16.95 38.22 -42.54
C GLN A 3 -17.40 38.13 -41.08
N SER A 4 -18.22 37.15 -40.76
CA SER A 4 -18.54 36.80 -39.39
C SER A 4 -17.29 36.26 -38.71
N LYS A 5 -16.73 37.03 -37.76
CA LYS A 5 -15.72 36.51 -36.81
C LYS A 5 -16.34 35.36 -36.01
N LYS A 6 -15.82 34.13 -36.17
CA LYS A 6 -16.08 33.02 -35.24
C LYS A 6 -15.75 33.48 -33.82
N PRO A 7 -16.61 33.23 -32.82
CA PRO A 7 -16.26 33.49 -31.44
C PRO A 7 -15.05 32.63 -31.07
N SER A 8 -14.01 33.25 -30.52
CA SER A 8 -12.86 32.55 -29.97
C SER A 8 -13.36 31.75 -28.77
N GLU A 9 -13.38 30.42 -28.88
CA GLU A 9 -13.55 29.55 -27.73
C GLU A 9 -12.49 29.93 -26.67
N SER A 10 -12.95 30.52 -25.58
CA SER A 10 -12.07 30.85 -24.47
C SER A 10 -11.55 29.51 -23.88
N THR A 11 -10.30 29.18 -24.20
CA THR A 11 -9.67 27.99 -23.65
C THR A 11 -9.62 28.15 -22.13
N GLU A 12 -10.39 27.33 -21.41
CA GLU A 12 -10.42 27.35 -19.96
C GLU A 12 -9.02 27.03 -19.43
N VAL A 13 -8.51 27.84 -18.51
CA VAL A 13 -7.17 27.71 -17.95
C VAL A 13 -7.24 27.55 -16.42
N MET A 14 -6.27 26.84 -15.85
CA MET A 14 -6.12 26.68 -14.41
C MET A 14 -4.68 26.97 -13.98
N PRO A 15 -4.44 27.41 -12.72
CA PRO A 15 -3.09 27.57 -12.19
C PRO A 15 -2.34 26.22 -12.14
N ILE A 16 -1.09 26.22 -12.56
CA ILE A 16 -0.23 25.00 -12.46
C ILE A 16 -0.07 24.56 -11.00
N SER A 17 0.05 25.51 -10.07
CA SER A 17 0.10 25.21 -8.63
C SER A 17 -1.15 24.46 -8.15
N GLY A 18 -2.34 24.88 -8.59
CA GLY A 18 -3.61 24.23 -8.28
C GLY A 18 -3.70 22.82 -8.88
N LEU A 19 -3.25 22.64 -10.12
CA LEU A 19 -3.15 21.30 -10.73
C LEU A 19 -2.27 20.37 -9.88
N LEU A 20 -1.08 20.81 -9.48
CA LEU A 20 -0.16 20.00 -8.67
C LEU A 20 -0.75 19.70 -7.28
N GLU A 21 -1.48 20.64 -6.70
CA GLU A 21 -2.16 20.44 -5.42
C GLU A 21 -3.30 19.42 -5.52
N THR A 22 -4.08 19.42 -6.59
CA THR A 22 -5.12 18.41 -6.85
C THR A 22 -4.52 17.01 -7.04
N LEU A 23 -3.30 16.92 -7.56
CA LEU A 23 -2.54 15.67 -7.66
C LEU A 23 -1.95 15.20 -6.32
N GLY A 24 -2.07 16.00 -5.26
CA GLY A 24 -1.63 15.65 -3.90
C GLY A 24 -0.26 16.19 -3.50
N PHE A 25 0.35 17.06 -4.30
CA PHE A 25 1.63 17.71 -3.97
C PHE A 25 1.38 18.94 -3.09
N SER A 26 1.17 18.73 -1.77
CA SER A 26 0.87 19.81 -0.82
C SER A 26 2.09 20.63 -0.41
N ASN A 27 3.28 20.01 -0.39
CA ASN A 27 4.52 20.67 0.00
C ASN A 27 5.05 21.58 -1.13
N PRO A 28 5.38 22.86 -0.87
CA PRO A 28 5.91 23.80 -1.87
C PRO A 28 7.18 23.29 -2.58
N SER A 29 8.12 22.67 -1.84
CA SER A 29 9.36 22.12 -2.40
C SER A 29 9.07 20.96 -3.36
N LEU A 30 8.13 20.08 -3.03
CA LEU A 30 7.69 19.00 -3.92
C LEU A 30 7.00 19.56 -5.17
N ARG A 31 6.14 20.56 -5.02
CA ARG A 31 5.51 21.22 -6.17
C ARG A 31 6.55 21.82 -7.10
N CYS A 32 7.59 22.45 -6.56
CA CYS A 32 8.69 22.99 -7.36
C CYS A 32 9.45 21.87 -8.11
N ALA A 33 9.75 20.76 -7.45
CA ALA A 33 10.41 19.62 -8.09
C ALA A 33 9.57 18.99 -9.20
N VAL A 34 8.28 18.76 -8.95
CA VAL A 34 7.34 18.20 -9.94
C VAL A 34 7.11 19.17 -11.09
N ARG A 35 7.08 20.47 -10.81
CA ARG A 35 7.01 21.50 -11.84
C ARG A 35 8.19 21.39 -12.81
N LYS A 36 9.41 21.24 -12.33
CA LYS A 36 10.60 21.02 -13.18
C LYS A 36 10.46 19.76 -14.04
N ILE A 37 9.88 18.68 -13.49
CA ILE A 37 9.64 17.44 -14.24
C ILE A 37 8.70 17.71 -15.44
N ILE A 38 7.57 18.40 -15.23
CA ILE A 38 6.63 18.69 -16.32
C ILE A 38 7.16 19.75 -17.30
N GLU A 39 8.04 20.64 -16.86
CA GLU A 39 8.77 21.58 -17.72
C GLU A 39 9.74 20.83 -18.64
N THR A 40 10.54 19.94 -18.08
CA THR A 40 11.49 19.09 -18.84
C THR A 40 10.75 18.19 -19.83
N ALA A 41 9.55 17.71 -19.48
CA ALA A 41 8.69 16.93 -20.35
C ALA A 41 7.94 17.75 -21.41
N GLY A 42 8.13 19.10 -21.46
CA GLY A 42 7.57 19.96 -22.48
C GLY A 42 6.08 20.36 -22.29
N TYR A 43 5.48 20.02 -21.14
CA TYR A 43 4.07 20.40 -20.88
C TYR A 43 3.87 21.85 -20.50
N THR A 44 4.91 22.51 -19.97
CA THR A 44 4.91 23.93 -19.59
C THR A 44 6.32 24.50 -19.69
N ASN A 45 6.48 25.78 -19.33
CA ASN A 45 7.78 26.42 -19.22
C ASN A 45 7.87 27.31 -17.96
N PRO A 46 9.05 27.75 -17.53
CA PRO A 46 9.22 28.54 -16.31
C PRO A 46 8.40 29.83 -16.22
N ARG A 47 8.09 30.46 -17.37
CA ARG A 47 7.36 31.73 -17.44
C ARG A 47 5.84 31.56 -17.28
N LYS A 48 5.29 30.36 -17.53
CA LYS A 48 3.85 30.10 -17.47
C LYS A 48 3.41 29.79 -16.06
N THR A 49 2.42 30.51 -15.57
CA THR A 49 1.74 30.24 -14.28
C THR A 49 0.48 29.40 -14.43
N ASN A 50 -0.13 29.43 -15.63
CA ASN A 50 -1.38 28.74 -15.95
C ASN A 50 -1.18 27.72 -17.07
N ILE A 51 -2.06 26.73 -17.10
CA ILE A 51 -2.13 25.67 -18.10
C ILE A 51 -3.56 25.49 -18.58
N ALA A 52 -3.77 25.22 -19.86
CA ALA A 52 -5.10 24.89 -20.39
C ALA A 52 -5.59 23.58 -19.77
N VAL A 53 -6.89 23.51 -19.45
CA VAL A 53 -7.52 22.36 -18.77
C VAL A 53 -7.27 21.05 -19.54
N ASP A 54 -7.32 21.09 -20.86
CA ASP A 54 -7.01 19.90 -21.67
C ASP A 54 -5.56 19.45 -21.53
N LYS A 55 -4.60 20.37 -21.52
CA LYS A 55 -3.19 20.04 -21.26
C LYS A 55 -2.97 19.54 -19.85
N ALA A 56 -3.73 20.02 -18.88
CA ALA A 56 -3.67 19.53 -17.50
C ALA A 56 -4.01 18.04 -17.39
N LYS A 57 -4.97 17.54 -18.19
CA LYS A 57 -5.28 16.10 -18.28
C LYS A 57 -4.08 15.28 -18.77
N PHE A 58 -3.37 15.75 -19.79
CA PHE A 58 -2.15 15.07 -20.26
C PHE A 58 -1.04 15.07 -19.22
N VAL A 59 -0.85 16.15 -18.45
CA VAL A 59 0.09 16.21 -17.33
C VAL A 59 -0.27 15.17 -16.27
N GLN A 60 -1.56 15.03 -15.91
CA GLN A 60 -2.00 14.01 -14.96
C GLN A 60 -1.70 12.60 -15.44
N ILE A 61 -1.99 12.31 -16.71
CA ILE A 61 -1.68 11.01 -17.34
C ILE A 61 -0.17 10.76 -17.31
N TYR A 62 0.63 11.75 -17.74
CA TYR A 62 2.08 11.65 -17.75
C TYR A 62 2.66 11.31 -16.37
N ILE A 63 2.24 12.04 -15.32
CA ILE A 63 2.70 11.80 -13.96
C ILE A 63 2.33 10.38 -13.50
N LYS A 64 1.07 9.96 -13.66
CA LYS A 64 0.61 8.62 -13.25
C LYS A 64 1.26 7.49 -14.05
N THR A 65 1.61 7.75 -15.32
CA THR A 65 2.24 6.76 -16.17
C THR A 65 3.72 6.56 -15.84
N ASN A 66 4.43 7.65 -15.52
CA ASN A 66 5.89 7.63 -15.35
C ASN A 66 6.34 7.54 -13.89
N PHE A 67 5.48 7.87 -12.94
CA PHE A 67 5.81 7.90 -11.52
C PHE A 67 4.82 7.09 -10.69
N ARG A 68 5.26 6.65 -9.52
CA ARG A 68 4.39 6.08 -8.47
C ARG A 68 4.07 7.17 -7.46
N LEU A 69 2.82 7.35 -7.14
CA LEU A 69 2.37 8.34 -6.17
C LEU A 69 2.18 7.67 -4.80
N VAL A 70 3.05 7.98 -3.85
CA VAL A 70 3.08 7.33 -2.54
C VAL A 70 3.19 8.36 -1.41
N CYS A 71 2.57 8.07 -0.25
CA CYS A 71 2.57 9.02 0.87
C CYS A 71 3.72 8.79 1.86
N SER A 72 4.33 7.61 1.88
CA SER A 72 5.39 7.23 2.82
C SER A 72 6.35 6.21 2.20
N GLU A 73 7.47 5.93 2.89
CA GLU A 73 8.43 4.90 2.47
C GLU A 73 7.83 3.50 2.54
N GLU A 74 7.02 3.26 3.56
CA GLU A 74 6.35 1.98 3.73
C GLU A 74 5.38 1.71 2.59
N CYS A 75 4.61 2.74 2.17
CA CYS A 75 3.73 2.63 1.01
C CYS A 75 4.52 2.42 -0.29
N ASP A 76 5.70 3.03 -0.43
CA ASP A 76 6.58 2.83 -1.58
C ASP A 76 7.15 1.40 -1.59
N ALA A 77 7.66 0.93 -0.46
CA ALA A 77 8.17 -0.43 -0.31
C ALA A 77 7.09 -1.49 -0.60
N ALA A 78 5.87 -1.27 -0.11
CA ALA A 78 4.73 -2.18 -0.29
C ALA A 78 4.12 -2.13 -1.69
N SER A 79 4.34 -1.07 -2.46
CA SER A 79 3.83 -0.93 -3.83
C SER A 79 4.45 -1.89 -4.84
N GLY A 80 5.51 -2.63 -4.42
CA GLY A 80 6.12 -3.71 -5.19
C GLY A 80 7.24 -3.31 -6.14
N LYS A 81 7.88 -4.33 -6.69
CA LYS A 81 9.21 -4.29 -7.30
C LYS A 81 9.28 -3.87 -8.76
N LYS A 82 8.25 -3.42 -9.38
CA LYS A 82 8.43 -2.75 -10.67
C LYS A 82 9.07 -1.38 -10.43
N ARG A 83 10.31 -1.41 -9.95
CA ARG A 83 11.20 -0.25 -9.72
C ARG A 83 11.60 0.50 -11.00
N THR A 84 10.91 0.26 -12.10
CA THR A 84 11.10 1.02 -13.33
C THR A 84 10.63 2.47 -13.22
N LYS A 85 9.75 2.76 -12.23
CA LYS A 85 9.23 4.11 -12.02
C LYS A 85 9.78 4.69 -10.72
N SER A 86 10.27 5.92 -10.78
CA SER A 86 10.58 6.72 -9.60
C SER A 86 9.32 7.02 -8.80
N SER A 87 9.43 7.17 -7.49
CA SER A 87 8.31 7.53 -6.63
C SER A 87 8.26 9.04 -6.36
N LEU A 88 7.07 9.60 -6.34
CA LEU A 88 6.80 10.97 -5.93
C LEU A 88 5.95 10.97 -4.66
N ARG A 89 6.32 11.79 -3.69
CA ARG A 89 5.59 11.93 -2.43
C ARG A 89 4.32 12.74 -2.64
N VAL A 90 3.19 12.20 -2.18
CA VAL A 90 1.88 12.87 -2.24
C VAL A 90 1.15 12.77 -0.90
N ARG A 91 0.05 13.51 -0.75
CA ARG A 91 -0.86 13.33 0.38
C ARG A 91 -1.42 11.90 0.39
N ALA A 92 -1.81 11.43 1.59
CA ALA A 92 -2.28 10.07 1.79
C ALA A 92 -3.52 9.72 0.94
N ASP A 93 -4.43 10.67 0.74
CA ASP A 93 -5.64 10.50 -0.09
C ASP A 93 -5.34 10.29 -1.59
N LYS A 94 -4.12 10.62 -2.02
CA LYS A 94 -3.65 10.43 -3.41
C LYS A 94 -2.61 9.31 -3.55
N CYS A 95 -2.34 8.61 -2.47
CA CYS A 95 -1.40 7.49 -2.47
C CYS A 95 -1.99 6.27 -3.19
N GLU A 96 -1.28 5.75 -4.19
CA GLU A 96 -1.72 4.59 -4.99
C GLU A 96 -1.82 3.29 -4.16
N PHE A 97 -1.07 3.19 -3.06
CA PHE A 97 -1.11 2.02 -2.19
C PHE A 97 -2.22 2.12 -1.14
N CYS A 98 -2.18 3.12 -0.27
CA CYS A 98 -3.07 3.18 0.87
C CYS A 98 -4.40 3.89 0.60
N ASN A 99 -4.45 4.76 -0.40
CA ASN A 99 -5.63 5.54 -0.78
C ASN A 99 -6.26 6.29 0.41
N GLY A 100 -5.42 6.81 1.31
CA GLY A 100 -5.83 7.47 2.55
C GLY A 100 -6.17 6.55 3.72
N SER A 101 -6.23 5.24 3.52
CA SER A 101 -6.62 4.28 4.56
C SER A 101 -5.50 4.05 5.57
N ASP A 102 -5.78 4.32 6.86
CA ASP A 102 -4.88 4.02 7.97
C ASP A 102 -4.58 2.52 8.08
N GLN A 103 -5.58 1.68 7.84
CA GLN A 103 -5.43 0.23 7.84
C GLN A 103 -4.41 -0.21 6.80
N ASN A 104 -4.52 0.30 5.56
CA ASN A 104 -3.60 -0.05 4.48
C ASN A 104 -2.19 0.48 4.77
N ARG A 105 -2.04 1.65 5.40
CA ARG A 105 -0.73 2.18 5.84
C ARG A 105 -0.08 1.29 6.88
N LEU A 106 -0.85 0.76 7.82
CA LEU A 106 -0.34 -0.19 8.82
C LEU A 106 0.10 -1.50 8.20
N VAL A 107 -0.64 -2.00 7.20
CA VAL A 107 -0.25 -3.19 6.43
C VAL A 107 1.03 -2.90 5.62
N ALA A 108 1.16 -1.72 5.02
CA ALA A 108 2.40 -1.33 4.33
C ALA A 108 3.61 -1.32 5.28
N LYS A 109 3.43 -0.76 6.47
CA LYS A 109 4.46 -0.75 7.51
C LYS A 109 4.84 -2.17 7.95
N MET A 110 3.85 -3.04 8.14
CA MET A 110 4.08 -4.45 8.45
C MET A 110 4.90 -5.13 7.35
N ALA A 111 4.51 -4.93 6.09
CA ALA A 111 5.22 -5.50 4.94
C ALA A 111 6.67 -5.03 4.87
N LYS A 112 6.92 -3.73 5.09
CA LYS A 112 8.27 -3.18 5.14
C LYS A 112 9.08 -3.80 6.28
N ASN A 113 8.54 -3.84 7.50
CA ASN A 113 9.23 -4.41 8.66
C ASN A 113 9.57 -5.89 8.48
N LEU A 114 8.66 -6.69 7.91
CA LEU A 114 8.92 -8.08 7.55
C LEU A 114 10.06 -8.20 6.53
N SER A 115 10.01 -7.39 5.47
CA SER A 115 11.03 -7.40 4.41
C SER A 115 12.40 -6.94 4.92
N ASP A 116 12.46 -5.93 5.78
CA ASP A 116 13.70 -5.42 6.37
C ASP A 116 14.40 -6.48 7.24
N ARG A 117 13.63 -7.41 7.82
CA ARG A 117 14.12 -8.55 8.61
C ARG A 117 14.31 -9.83 7.80
N GLY A 118 14.05 -9.82 6.50
CA GLY A 118 14.15 -10.99 5.64
C GLY A 118 13.07 -12.04 5.84
N LEU A 119 11.97 -11.71 6.57
CA LEU A 119 10.86 -12.62 6.84
C LEU A 119 9.90 -12.61 5.66
N SER A 120 9.71 -13.76 5.03
CA SER A 120 8.91 -13.89 3.79
C SER A 120 7.79 -14.91 3.87
N GLU A 121 7.92 -15.93 4.72
CA GLU A 121 6.95 -17.02 4.84
C GLU A 121 6.06 -16.81 6.07
N ILE A 122 4.85 -16.33 5.86
CA ILE A 122 3.93 -15.99 6.96
C ILE A 122 2.76 -16.97 6.99
N LEU A 123 2.59 -17.66 8.10
CA LEU A 123 1.46 -18.56 8.35
C LEU A 123 0.43 -17.84 9.24
N ILE A 124 -0.80 -17.72 8.74
CA ILE A 124 -1.92 -17.13 9.48
C ILE A 124 -2.97 -18.20 9.75
N ILE A 125 -3.35 -18.36 11.02
CA ILE A 125 -4.36 -19.30 11.46
C ILE A 125 -5.59 -18.52 11.95
N GLY A 126 -6.74 -18.73 11.35
CA GLY A 126 -7.98 -18.00 11.63
C GLY A 126 -8.12 -16.73 10.80
N GLY A 127 -8.92 -15.80 11.29
CA GLY A 127 -9.32 -14.59 10.55
C GLY A 127 -10.50 -14.84 9.60
N SER A 128 -11.13 -13.77 9.13
CA SER A 128 -12.22 -13.86 8.14
C SER A 128 -11.66 -13.97 6.72
N THR A 129 -12.37 -14.68 5.86
CA THR A 129 -12.04 -14.81 4.42
C THR A 129 -11.89 -13.44 3.74
N GLN A 130 -12.75 -12.47 4.10
CA GLN A 130 -12.67 -11.12 3.55
C GLN A 130 -11.36 -10.41 3.95
N SER A 131 -10.93 -10.55 5.20
CA SER A 131 -9.66 -9.98 5.67
C SER A 131 -8.47 -10.66 5.01
N ALA A 132 -8.52 -11.99 4.85
CA ALA A 132 -7.52 -12.79 4.16
C ALA A 132 -7.36 -12.33 2.70
N ASN A 133 -8.45 -12.19 1.97
CA ASN A 133 -8.45 -11.72 0.58
C ASN A 133 -7.90 -10.28 0.46
N THR A 134 -8.27 -9.40 1.39
CA THR A 134 -7.77 -8.03 1.41
C THR A 134 -6.27 -8.01 1.68
N LEU A 135 -5.78 -8.80 2.64
CA LEU A 135 -4.36 -8.91 2.96
C LEU A 135 -3.57 -9.45 1.78
N ASN A 136 -4.02 -10.54 1.16
CA ASN A 136 -3.41 -11.11 -0.04
C ASN A 136 -3.31 -10.07 -1.17
N ARG A 137 -4.37 -9.29 -1.40
CA ARG A 137 -4.37 -8.24 -2.42
C ARG A 137 -3.36 -7.14 -2.11
N LEU A 138 -3.27 -6.68 -0.85
CA LEU A 138 -2.35 -5.64 -0.43
C LEU A 138 -0.89 -6.10 -0.49
N LEU A 139 -0.61 -7.35 -0.14
CA LEU A 139 0.74 -7.89 -0.10
C LEU A 139 1.19 -8.59 -1.39
N LYS A 140 0.30 -8.66 -2.40
CA LYS A 140 0.60 -9.33 -3.70
C LYS A 140 1.88 -8.80 -4.36
N SER A 141 2.19 -7.53 -4.19
CA SER A 141 3.38 -6.89 -4.76
C SER A 141 4.63 -7.01 -3.88
N CYS A 142 4.46 -7.46 -2.63
CA CYS A 142 5.55 -7.71 -1.69
C CYS A 142 6.09 -9.14 -1.90
N LYS A 143 7.36 -9.36 -1.56
CA LYS A 143 7.93 -10.72 -1.56
C LYS A 143 7.53 -11.48 -0.28
N ILE A 144 6.25 -11.45 0.06
CA ILE A 144 5.72 -12.11 1.24
C ILE A 144 4.74 -13.17 0.78
N ASN A 145 5.02 -14.41 1.13
CA ASN A 145 4.16 -15.56 0.89
C ASN A 145 3.23 -15.75 2.09
N LEU A 146 1.94 -15.60 1.85
CA LEU A 146 0.93 -15.81 2.87
C LEU A 146 0.32 -17.19 2.74
N LYS A 147 0.43 -18.00 3.78
CA LYS A 147 -0.34 -19.23 3.93
C LYS A 147 -1.40 -19.03 4.98
N ILE A 148 -2.67 -19.14 4.58
CA ILE A 148 -3.79 -18.89 5.48
C ILE A 148 -4.53 -20.21 5.71
N ILE A 149 -4.72 -20.56 6.97
CA ILE A 149 -5.47 -21.74 7.42
C ILE A 149 -6.77 -21.23 8.04
N GLU A 150 -7.89 -21.69 7.52
CA GLU A 150 -9.21 -21.39 8.08
C GLU A 150 -9.29 -21.86 9.53
N GLY A 151 -9.83 -21.01 10.41
CA GLY A 151 -9.90 -21.29 11.83
C GLY A 151 -10.76 -22.50 12.23
N THR A 152 -11.58 -23.02 11.33
CA THR A 152 -12.43 -24.22 11.51
C THR A 152 -11.81 -25.48 10.90
N LYS A 153 -10.71 -25.35 10.14
CA LYS A 153 -10.07 -26.47 9.47
C LYS A 153 -9.25 -27.30 10.45
N ARG A 154 -9.77 -28.46 10.84
CA ARG A 154 -9.08 -29.39 11.73
C ARG A 154 -7.72 -29.81 11.12
N THR A 155 -6.67 -29.67 11.92
CA THR A 155 -5.29 -29.99 11.53
C THR A 155 -4.68 -30.84 12.64
N ASN A 156 -4.03 -31.94 12.30
CA ASN A 156 -3.33 -32.74 13.28
C ASN A 156 -1.98 -32.09 13.67
N LEU A 157 -1.45 -32.47 14.84
CA LEU A 157 -0.22 -31.87 15.39
C LEU A 157 0.99 -32.04 14.47
N LYS A 158 1.10 -33.19 13.77
CA LYS A 158 2.22 -33.45 12.83
C LYS A 158 2.22 -32.45 11.68
N MET A 159 1.05 -32.22 11.08
CA MET A 159 0.88 -31.25 10.00
C MET A 159 1.08 -29.82 10.51
N ALA A 160 0.54 -29.46 11.68
CA ALA A 160 0.73 -28.14 12.26
C ALA A 160 2.22 -27.84 12.52
N LYS A 161 2.98 -28.80 13.09
CA LYS A 161 4.43 -28.66 13.25
C LYS A 161 5.16 -28.46 11.94
N LEU A 162 4.79 -29.20 10.88
CA LEU A 162 5.38 -29.01 9.55
C LEU A 162 5.09 -27.62 9.00
N LEU A 163 3.87 -27.13 9.16
CA LEU A 163 3.46 -25.80 8.69
C LEU A 163 4.19 -24.69 9.45
N CYS A 164 4.27 -24.80 10.78
CA CYS A 164 4.96 -23.82 11.61
C CYS A 164 6.48 -23.80 11.33
N ARG A 165 7.10 -24.96 11.13
CA ARG A 165 8.53 -25.07 10.82
C ARG A 165 8.92 -24.40 9.50
N ASN A 166 8.00 -24.35 8.54
CA ASN A 166 8.22 -23.76 7.22
C ASN A 166 7.80 -22.27 7.16
N ALA A 167 7.46 -21.68 8.31
CA ALA A 167 7.04 -20.29 8.39
C ALA A 167 8.05 -19.49 9.23
N ASP A 168 8.40 -18.30 8.74
CA ASP A 168 9.23 -17.35 9.49
C ASP A 168 8.41 -16.70 10.63
N LEU A 169 7.09 -16.56 10.44
CA LEU A 169 6.18 -15.99 11.42
C LEU A 169 4.84 -16.73 11.41
N VAL A 170 4.32 -17.04 12.60
CA VAL A 170 3.04 -17.74 12.81
C VAL A 170 2.07 -16.82 13.53
N VAL A 171 1.04 -16.35 12.84
CA VAL A 171 0.01 -15.46 13.39
C VAL A 171 -1.22 -16.28 13.77
N ILE A 172 -1.58 -16.28 15.05
CA ILE A 172 -2.80 -16.93 15.56
C ILE A 172 -3.87 -15.83 15.75
N TRP A 173 -4.81 -15.77 14.82
CA TRP A 173 -5.81 -14.72 14.75
C TRP A 173 -7.14 -15.18 15.36
N GLY A 174 -7.24 -15.07 16.68
CA GLY A 174 -8.32 -15.63 17.49
C GLY A 174 -9.65 -14.89 17.50
N ALA A 175 -9.73 -13.73 16.86
CA ALA A 175 -10.88 -12.84 17.03
C ALA A 175 -12.11 -13.14 16.16
N THR A 176 -12.07 -14.17 15.33
CA THR A 176 -13.19 -14.66 14.51
C THR A 176 -13.08 -16.17 14.41
N GLN A 177 -14.10 -16.88 14.14
CA GLN A 177 -14.24 -18.33 13.84
C GLN A 177 -12.96 -19.21 13.99
N LEU A 178 -12.24 -19.08 15.10
CA LEU A 178 -11.10 -19.93 15.42
C LEU A 178 -11.53 -20.99 16.40
N ASP A 179 -11.65 -22.24 15.94
CA ASP A 179 -11.93 -23.40 16.77
C ASP A 179 -10.83 -23.57 17.83
N HIS A 180 -11.22 -23.80 19.07
CA HIS A 180 -10.31 -23.99 20.18
C HIS A 180 -9.32 -25.15 19.93
N THR A 181 -9.79 -26.23 19.29
CA THR A 181 -8.93 -27.38 18.96
C THR A 181 -7.87 -26.99 17.94
N VAL A 182 -8.19 -26.19 16.93
CA VAL A 182 -7.24 -25.68 15.92
C VAL A 182 -6.24 -24.74 16.60
N SER A 183 -6.73 -23.77 17.37
CA SER A 183 -5.89 -22.83 18.12
C SER A 183 -4.90 -23.56 19.03
N LYS A 184 -5.36 -24.55 19.81
CA LYS A 184 -4.53 -25.33 20.72
C LYS A 184 -3.41 -26.06 19.99
N VAL A 185 -3.73 -26.70 18.86
CA VAL A 185 -2.72 -27.46 18.07
C VAL A 185 -1.63 -26.55 17.54
N PHE A 186 -1.98 -25.38 16.99
CA PHE A 186 -1.00 -24.43 16.48
C PHE A 186 -0.24 -23.70 17.59
N ASN A 187 -0.87 -23.45 18.74
CA ASN A 187 -0.17 -22.91 19.92
C ASN A 187 0.92 -23.83 20.45
N ILE A 188 0.71 -25.14 20.36
CA ILE A 188 1.71 -26.16 20.74
C ILE A 188 2.78 -26.33 19.66
N ALA A 189 2.40 -26.17 18.38
CA ALA A 189 3.28 -26.40 17.24
C ALA A 189 4.23 -25.24 16.94
N ALA A 190 3.82 -23.99 17.22
CA ALA A 190 4.60 -22.80 16.95
C ALA A 190 5.62 -22.53 18.06
N GLU A 191 6.82 -22.12 17.66
CA GLU A 191 7.86 -21.69 18.59
C GLU A 191 7.49 -20.33 19.22
N PRO A 192 7.84 -20.08 20.50
CA PRO A 192 7.48 -18.83 21.19
C PRO A 192 7.94 -17.56 20.47
N GLY A 193 9.17 -17.53 19.95
CA GLY A 193 9.74 -16.36 19.26
C GLY A 193 9.14 -16.07 17.89
N THR A 194 8.51 -17.05 17.25
CA THR A 194 7.88 -16.87 15.93
C THR A 194 6.37 -16.65 16.00
N LYS A 195 5.78 -16.73 17.19
CA LYS A 195 4.33 -16.73 17.38
C LYS A 195 3.77 -15.35 17.74
N VAL A 196 2.81 -14.88 16.96
CA VAL A 196 2.09 -13.61 17.18
C VAL A 196 0.61 -13.87 17.45
N PRO A 197 0.15 -13.74 18.69
CA PRO A 197 -1.26 -13.83 19.02
C PRO A 197 -1.99 -12.54 18.67
N VAL A 198 -3.14 -12.64 18.00
CA VAL A 198 -4.00 -11.50 17.63
C VAL A 198 -5.38 -11.72 18.23
N ALA A 199 -5.69 -10.97 19.29
CA ALA A 199 -6.94 -11.13 20.05
C ALA A 199 -8.11 -10.29 19.50
N ARG A 200 -7.85 -9.33 18.60
CA ARG A 200 -8.88 -8.42 18.06
C ARG A 200 -9.13 -8.69 16.57
N PRO A 201 -10.37 -8.49 16.08
CA PRO A 201 -10.70 -8.64 14.67
C PRO A 201 -10.11 -7.50 13.83
N GLY A 202 -10.03 -7.75 12.51
CA GLY A 202 -9.66 -6.77 11.50
C GLY A 202 -8.16 -6.66 11.22
N LEU A 203 -7.84 -6.27 9.99
CA LEU A 203 -6.46 -6.15 9.49
C LEU A 203 -5.61 -5.14 10.27
N LYS A 204 -6.24 -4.10 10.83
CA LYS A 204 -5.56 -3.11 11.67
C LYS A 204 -4.97 -3.77 12.92
N ALA A 205 -5.74 -4.65 13.56
CA ALA A 205 -5.29 -5.38 14.75
C ALA A 205 -4.16 -6.36 14.41
N LEU A 206 -4.30 -7.11 13.32
CA LEU A 206 -3.26 -8.02 12.82
C LEU A 206 -1.96 -7.25 12.53
N ALA A 207 -2.04 -6.20 11.71
CA ALA A 207 -0.86 -5.43 11.32
C ALA A 207 -0.17 -4.77 12.54
N ASN A 208 -0.94 -4.28 13.51
CA ASN A 208 -0.38 -3.75 14.75
C ASN A 208 0.32 -4.82 15.59
N ALA A 209 -0.31 -5.99 15.77
CA ALA A 209 0.29 -7.07 16.56
C ALA A 209 1.62 -7.54 15.96
N VAL A 210 1.67 -7.74 14.63
CA VAL A 210 2.91 -8.09 13.94
C VAL A 210 3.95 -6.97 14.06
N ASN A 211 3.56 -5.70 13.86
CA ASN A 211 4.47 -4.57 13.98
C ASN A 211 5.05 -4.41 15.41
N ILE A 212 4.27 -4.72 16.44
CA ILE A 212 4.73 -4.70 17.84
C ILE A 212 5.72 -5.85 18.06
N HIS A 213 5.37 -7.07 17.69
CA HIS A 213 6.22 -8.25 17.81
C HIS A 213 7.58 -8.02 17.16
N LEU A 214 7.58 -7.49 15.92
CA LEU A 214 8.82 -7.20 15.20
C LEU A 214 9.65 -6.04 15.80
N ARG A 215 9.18 -5.30 16.77
CA ARG A 215 9.97 -4.24 17.45
C ARG A 215 10.61 -4.75 18.74
N SER A 216 10.06 -5.80 19.31
CA SER A 216 10.48 -6.34 20.62
C SER A 216 11.68 -7.26 20.53
N ASP A 217 12.03 -7.68 19.31
CA ASP A 217 13.23 -8.44 18.94
C ASP A 217 14.27 -7.51 18.27
#